data_ad7a818ca0eae20ab040d4274b457daf
#
_entry.id   ad7a818ca0eae20ab040d4274b457daf
#
_cell.length_a   1.000
_cell.length_b   1.000
_cell.length_c   1.000
_cell.angle_alpha   90.00
_cell.angle_beta   90.00
_cell.angle_gamma   90.00
#
_symmetry.space_group_name_H-M   'P 1'
#
loop_
_entity.id
_entity.type
_entity.pdbx_description
1 polymer ?
#
loop_
_entity_poly.entity_id
_entity_poly.type
_entity_poly.pdbx_seq_one_letter_code
_entity_poly.pdbx_strand_id
1 'polypeptide(L)'
;MTVSKEHEQAYFWRADDIAEMELLHARYITHTFDRHVHDGYALGLVEQGAEWFYYRGNKHVVAPAGSIFAINPNEIHTGAAEADNGWQYRVFYPGIIVMRQIAEELTGERWDTPHFPEPVMWDDDLANRLRFLHRTLQYSQSSLERQSVMRDVFGTMILRHASNRVNPLRVGDEKQAVRIVRDYLETHIAENTSL
;
A
#
# COMPACT_ATOMS: atom_id res chain seq x y z
N MET A 1 22.61 -23.27 -25.90
CA MET A 1 21.62 -22.31 -25.45
C MET A 1 22.17 -21.65 -24.21
N THR A 2 22.64 -20.42 -24.30
CA THR A 2 23.17 -19.64 -23.17
C THR A 2 21.95 -19.15 -22.38
N VAL A 3 21.70 -19.76 -21.23
CA VAL A 3 20.73 -19.23 -20.26
C VAL A 3 21.31 -17.90 -19.82
N SER A 4 20.66 -16.81 -20.19
CA SER A 4 20.94 -15.50 -19.65
C SER A 4 20.83 -15.61 -18.13
N LYS A 5 21.93 -15.37 -17.41
CA LYS A 5 21.86 -15.22 -15.95
C LYS A 5 20.99 -14.02 -15.68
N GLU A 6 19.74 -14.26 -15.31
CA GLU A 6 18.86 -13.20 -14.81
C GLU A 6 19.52 -12.62 -13.56
N HIS A 7 19.77 -11.32 -13.56
CA HIS A 7 20.42 -10.64 -12.47
C HIS A 7 19.39 -10.16 -11.45
N GLU A 8 19.72 -10.28 -10.18
CA GLU A 8 18.98 -9.62 -9.11
C GLU A 8 19.07 -8.11 -9.27
N GLN A 9 17.97 -7.43 -9.06
CA GLN A 9 17.85 -5.98 -9.15
C GLN A 9 16.96 -5.46 -8.04
N ALA A 10 17.38 -4.38 -7.40
CA ALA A 10 16.58 -3.70 -6.39
C ALA A 10 16.63 -2.19 -6.63
N TYR A 11 15.45 -1.59 -6.67
CA TYR A 11 15.25 -0.15 -6.77
C TYR A 11 14.55 0.31 -5.52
N PHE A 12 15.26 1.01 -4.66
CA PHE A 12 14.76 1.56 -3.43
C PHE A 12 14.78 3.08 -3.50
N TRP A 13 13.68 3.74 -3.15
CA TRP A 13 13.60 5.20 -3.10
C TRP A 13 12.62 5.65 -2.03
N ARG A 14 12.64 6.95 -1.74
CA ARG A 14 11.75 7.60 -0.80
C ARG A 14 10.90 8.67 -1.49
N ALA A 15 9.62 8.68 -1.17
CA ALA A 15 8.67 9.69 -1.60
C ALA A 15 8.54 10.74 -0.48
N ASP A 16 9.40 11.78 -0.50
CA ASP A 16 9.51 12.76 0.58
C ASP A 16 8.23 13.59 0.76
N ASP A 17 7.50 13.85 -0.33
CA ASP A 17 6.21 14.54 -0.34
C ASP A 17 5.02 13.67 0.15
N ILE A 18 5.25 12.40 0.36
CA ILE A 18 4.26 11.41 0.83
C ILE A 18 4.69 10.85 2.20
N ALA A 19 4.82 11.75 3.16
CA ALA A 19 5.24 11.41 4.53
C ALA A 19 6.52 10.55 4.58
N GLU A 20 7.47 10.86 3.73
CA GLU A 20 8.76 10.17 3.61
C GLU A 20 8.63 8.66 3.37
N MET A 21 7.54 8.23 2.75
CA MET A 21 7.28 6.81 2.51
C MET A 21 8.36 6.18 1.64
N GLU A 22 8.92 5.10 2.11
CA GLU A 22 9.88 4.28 1.37
C GLU A 22 9.18 3.31 0.43
N LEU A 23 9.81 3.05 -0.71
CA LEU A 23 9.31 2.16 -1.74
C LEU A 23 10.43 1.28 -2.28
N LEU A 24 10.08 0.04 -2.61
CA LEU A 24 10.99 -0.93 -3.22
C LEU A 24 10.35 -1.58 -4.44
N HIS A 25 11.09 -1.66 -5.54
CA HIS A 25 10.80 -2.53 -6.66
C HIS A 25 12.01 -3.43 -6.88
N ALA A 26 11.85 -4.71 -6.69
CA ALA A 26 12.98 -5.63 -6.75
C ALA A 26 12.63 -6.95 -7.42
N ARG A 27 13.67 -7.56 -7.98
CA ARG A 27 13.73 -8.95 -8.42
C ARG A 27 14.88 -9.62 -7.67
N TYR A 28 14.56 -10.64 -6.92
CA TYR A 28 15.53 -11.47 -6.20
C TYR A 28 15.41 -12.93 -6.64
N ILE A 29 16.54 -13.64 -6.56
CA ILE A 29 16.64 -15.06 -6.93
C ILE A 29 17.19 -15.86 -5.76
N THR A 30 18.32 -15.42 -5.21
CA THR A 30 19.02 -16.10 -4.12
C THR A 30 19.03 -15.26 -2.83
N HIS A 31 18.62 -14.00 -2.92
CA HIS A 31 18.58 -13.11 -1.78
C HIS A 31 17.61 -13.62 -0.72
N THR A 32 17.98 -13.46 0.55
CA THR A 32 17.14 -13.79 1.69
C THR A 32 17.14 -12.65 2.68
N PHE A 33 15.98 -12.39 3.26
CA PHE A 33 15.84 -11.47 4.38
C PHE A 33 15.82 -12.25 5.69
N ASP A 34 16.80 -11.97 6.55
CA ASP A 34 16.83 -12.49 7.91
C ASP A 34 15.63 -12.00 8.72
N ARG A 35 15.46 -12.54 9.92
CA ARG A 35 14.40 -12.12 10.85
C ARG A 35 14.54 -10.65 11.20
N HIS A 36 13.53 -9.86 10.83
CA HIS A 36 13.50 -8.41 11.08
C HIS A 36 12.07 -7.92 11.33
N VAL A 37 11.95 -6.64 11.68
CA VAL A 37 10.69 -5.91 11.88
C VAL A 37 10.77 -4.56 11.19
N HIS A 38 9.60 -4.00 10.90
CA HIS A 38 9.44 -2.61 10.50
C HIS A 38 8.59 -1.87 11.53
N ASP A 39 8.93 -0.61 11.81
CA ASP A 39 8.11 0.27 12.68
C ASP A 39 6.77 0.64 12.00
N GLY A 40 6.74 0.64 10.67
CA GLY A 40 5.56 0.81 9.84
C GLY A 40 5.09 -0.51 9.23
N TYR A 41 4.25 -0.42 8.22
CA TYR A 41 3.80 -1.57 7.45
C TYR A 41 4.81 -1.94 6.35
N ALA A 42 4.81 -3.21 5.93
CA ALA A 42 5.29 -3.60 4.62
C ALA A 42 4.10 -4.13 3.81
N LEU A 43 3.66 -3.35 2.83
CA LEU A 43 2.52 -3.65 1.97
C LEU A 43 3.02 -3.81 0.54
N GLY A 44 2.63 -4.88 -0.14
CA GLY A 44 3.13 -5.05 -1.49
C GLY A 44 2.35 -6.04 -2.33
N LEU A 45 2.79 -6.17 -3.57
CA LEU A 45 2.27 -7.14 -4.52
C LEU A 45 3.42 -7.90 -5.18
N VAL A 46 3.24 -9.19 -5.36
CA VAL A 46 4.16 -10.04 -6.10
C VAL A 46 3.77 -9.99 -7.58
N GLU A 47 4.72 -9.60 -8.44
CA GLU A 47 4.50 -9.48 -9.88
C GLU A 47 4.87 -10.76 -10.66
N GLN A 48 5.92 -11.47 -10.20
CA GLN A 48 6.40 -12.72 -10.81
C GLN A 48 6.97 -13.65 -9.75
N GLY A 49 6.91 -14.95 -10.00
CA GLY A 49 7.42 -15.97 -9.07
C GLY A 49 6.60 -16.06 -7.79
N ALA A 50 7.25 -16.37 -6.69
CA ALA A 50 6.65 -16.42 -5.37
C ALA A 50 7.68 -16.14 -4.29
N GLU A 51 7.28 -15.38 -3.30
CA GLU A 51 8.01 -15.18 -2.05
C GLU A 51 7.43 -16.07 -0.97
N TRP A 52 8.26 -16.64 -0.12
CA TRP A 52 7.83 -17.24 1.14
C TRP A 52 8.43 -16.47 2.32
N PHE A 53 7.71 -16.43 3.42
CA PHE A 53 8.16 -15.79 4.64
C PHE A 53 7.61 -16.47 5.88
N TYR A 54 8.39 -16.49 6.96
CA TYR A 54 7.88 -16.80 8.30
C TYR A 54 7.22 -15.56 8.87
N TYR A 55 6.06 -15.76 9.51
CA TYR A 55 5.22 -14.70 10.02
C TYR A 55 4.55 -15.13 11.32
N ARG A 56 4.41 -14.23 12.28
CA ARG A 56 3.77 -14.49 13.58
C ARG A 56 4.25 -15.78 14.26
N GLY A 57 5.55 -15.94 14.38
CA GLY A 57 6.16 -16.98 15.20
C GLY A 57 6.17 -18.39 14.61
N ASN A 58 6.27 -18.59 13.31
CA ASN A 58 6.56 -19.82 12.57
C ASN A 58 5.50 -20.25 11.53
N LYS A 59 4.55 -19.40 11.17
CA LYS A 59 3.74 -19.68 9.99
C LYS A 59 4.60 -19.51 8.74
N HIS A 60 4.78 -20.57 7.99
CA HIS A 60 5.30 -20.51 6.63
C HIS A 60 4.17 -20.03 5.72
N VAL A 61 4.37 -18.88 5.12
CA VAL A 61 3.39 -18.21 4.25
C VAL A 61 4.00 -18.04 2.87
N VAL A 62 3.26 -18.35 1.83
CA VAL A 62 3.69 -18.15 0.45
C VAL A 62 2.82 -17.09 -0.22
N ALA A 63 3.47 -16.10 -0.81
CA ALA A 63 2.85 -15.05 -1.61
C ALA A 63 3.24 -15.24 -3.10
N PRO A 64 2.40 -15.89 -3.91
CA PRO A 64 2.68 -16.10 -5.32
C PRO A 64 2.33 -14.86 -6.17
N ALA A 65 2.76 -14.86 -7.43
CA ALA A 65 2.44 -13.82 -8.40
C ALA A 65 0.93 -13.52 -8.47
N GLY A 66 0.59 -12.25 -8.45
CA GLY A 66 -0.79 -11.74 -8.40
C GLY A 66 -1.33 -11.51 -6.99
N SER A 67 -0.69 -12.07 -5.96
CA SER A 67 -1.11 -11.82 -4.58
C SER A 67 -0.59 -10.49 -4.03
N ILE A 68 -1.33 -9.97 -3.05
CA ILE A 68 -0.96 -8.83 -2.22
C ILE A 68 -0.50 -9.38 -0.88
N PHE A 69 0.59 -8.86 -0.32
CA PHE A 69 0.99 -9.18 1.04
C PHE A 69 0.90 -7.96 1.94
N ALA A 70 0.65 -8.20 3.22
CA ALA A 70 0.59 -7.19 4.27
C ALA A 70 1.25 -7.69 5.56
N ILE A 71 2.34 -7.04 5.94
CA ILE A 71 3.00 -7.21 7.22
C ILE A 71 2.64 -5.99 8.08
N ASN A 72 2.03 -6.24 9.23
CA ASN A 72 1.67 -5.16 10.16
C ASN A 72 2.91 -4.65 10.92
N PRO A 73 2.85 -3.43 11.49
CA PRO A 73 3.96 -2.89 12.26
C PRO A 73 4.41 -3.81 13.39
N ASN A 74 5.72 -3.86 13.64
CA ASN A 74 6.36 -4.64 14.68
C ASN A 74 6.16 -6.17 14.59
N GLU A 75 5.68 -6.70 13.46
CA GLU A 75 5.56 -8.14 13.26
C GLU A 75 6.87 -8.71 12.69
N ILE A 76 7.45 -9.67 13.41
CA ILE A 76 8.69 -10.35 13.01
C ILE A 76 8.41 -11.22 11.80
N HIS A 77 9.21 -11.04 10.76
CA HIS A 77 9.14 -11.85 9.53
C HIS A 77 10.50 -12.07 8.89
N THR A 78 10.54 -12.96 7.91
CA THR A 78 11.67 -13.23 7.02
C THR A 78 11.23 -13.01 5.58
N GLY A 79 12.06 -13.31 4.59
CA GLY A 79 11.67 -13.33 3.19
C GLY A 79 12.69 -14.10 2.35
N ALA A 80 12.22 -14.93 1.42
CA ALA A 80 13.05 -15.62 0.44
C ALA A 80 12.23 -16.08 -0.77
N ALA A 81 12.92 -16.47 -1.84
CA ALA A 81 12.28 -17.10 -3.00
C ALA A 81 11.68 -18.46 -2.63
N GLU A 82 10.45 -18.72 -3.07
CA GLU A 82 9.82 -20.05 -2.93
C GLU A 82 10.41 -21.07 -3.90
N ALA A 83 10.96 -20.61 -5.03
CA ALA A 83 11.54 -21.46 -6.07
C ALA A 83 12.77 -20.81 -6.72
N ASP A 84 13.56 -21.61 -7.42
CA ASP A 84 14.85 -21.24 -8.04
C ASP A 84 14.74 -20.10 -9.08
N ASN A 85 13.54 -19.82 -9.59
CA ASN A 85 13.31 -18.72 -10.52
C ASN A 85 13.16 -17.35 -9.82
N GLY A 86 13.17 -17.32 -8.47
CA GLY A 86 13.07 -16.13 -7.67
C GLY A 86 11.68 -15.50 -7.68
N TRP A 87 11.63 -14.24 -7.24
CA TRP A 87 10.39 -13.44 -7.27
C TRP A 87 10.67 -12.00 -7.66
N GLN A 88 9.65 -11.33 -8.17
CA GLN A 88 9.63 -9.89 -8.42
C GLN A 88 8.43 -9.28 -7.74
N TYR A 89 8.64 -8.16 -7.03
CA TYR A 89 7.60 -7.54 -6.22
C TYR A 89 7.76 -6.02 -6.11
N ARG A 90 6.69 -5.37 -5.69
CA ARG A 90 6.65 -3.95 -5.33
C ARG A 90 6.21 -3.82 -3.89
N VAL A 91 6.92 -3.01 -3.12
CA VAL A 91 6.66 -2.80 -1.71
C VAL A 91 6.51 -1.32 -1.41
N PHE A 92 5.59 -1.01 -0.51
CA PHE A 92 5.40 0.26 0.15
C PHE A 92 5.66 0.09 1.63
N TYR A 93 6.30 1.07 2.25
CA TYR A 93 6.53 1.10 3.69
C TYR A 93 5.83 2.32 4.33
N PRO A 94 4.48 2.35 4.36
CA PRO A 94 3.76 3.44 4.99
C PRO A 94 3.90 3.39 6.51
N GLY A 95 4.12 4.57 7.11
CA GLY A 95 4.12 4.71 8.57
C GLY A 95 2.72 4.52 9.17
N ILE A 96 2.66 4.14 10.46
CA ILE A 96 1.41 3.97 11.22
C ILE A 96 0.52 5.22 11.16
N ILE A 97 1.15 6.40 11.28
CA ILE A 97 0.41 7.68 11.29
C ILE A 97 -0.34 7.90 9.98
N VAL A 98 0.29 7.62 8.84
CA VAL A 98 -0.33 7.77 7.51
C VAL A 98 -1.54 6.86 7.37
N MET A 99 -1.40 5.59 7.71
CA MET A 99 -2.49 4.62 7.59
C MET A 99 -3.66 4.92 8.52
N ARG A 100 -3.37 5.39 9.74
CA ARG A 100 -4.39 5.85 10.68
C ARG A 100 -5.11 7.10 10.17
N GLN A 101 -4.39 8.10 9.66
CA GLN A 101 -4.99 9.30 9.08
C GLN A 101 -5.95 8.96 7.93
N ILE A 102 -5.57 8.03 7.04
CA ILE A 102 -6.45 7.58 5.97
C ILE A 102 -7.72 6.92 6.54
N ALA A 103 -7.60 6.07 7.57
CA ALA A 103 -8.76 5.47 8.22
C ALA A 103 -9.66 6.53 8.88
N GLU A 104 -9.09 7.54 9.54
CA GLU A 104 -9.81 8.66 10.14
C GLU A 104 -10.51 9.54 9.08
N GLU A 105 -9.87 9.77 7.93
CA GLU A 105 -10.50 10.49 6.80
C GLU A 105 -11.70 9.72 6.25
N LEU A 106 -11.62 8.38 6.18
CA LEU A 106 -12.72 7.53 5.70
C LEU A 106 -13.93 7.51 6.63
N THR A 107 -13.71 7.58 7.95
CA THR A 107 -14.76 7.44 8.96
C THR A 107 -15.25 8.77 9.52
N GLY A 108 -14.43 9.83 9.43
CA GLY A 108 -14.67 11.11 10.10
C GLY A 108 -14.44 11.07 11.61
N GLU A 109 -13.98 9.96 12.16
CA GLU A 109 -13.75 9.75 13.59
C GLU A 109 -12.30 9.36 13.85
N ARG A 110 -11.85 9.44 15.12
CA ARG A 110 -10.56 8.89 15.52
C ARG A 110 -10.57 7.38 15.35
N TRP A 111 -9.51 6.85 14.77
CA TRP A 111 -9.39 5.44 14.47
C TRP A 111 -8.10 4.85 15.03
N ASP A 112 -8.16 3.58 15.41
CA ASP A 112 -6.96 2.82 15.73
C ASP A 112 -6.17 2.48 14.48
N THR A 113 -4.93 2.02 14.68
CA THR A 113 -4.06 1.54 13.61
C THR A 113 -4.75 0.42 12.83
N PRO A 114 -4.99 0.56 11.51
CA PRO A 114 -5.54 -0.51 10.69
C PRO A 114 -4.72 -1.79 10.84
N HIS A 115 -5.39 -2.93 11.03
CA HIS A 115 -4.72 -4.22 11.18
C HIS A 115 -5.19 -5.17 10.08
N PHE A 116 -4.25 -5.74 9.34
CA PHE A 116 -4.50 -6.72 8.28
C PHE A 116 -4.32 -8.13 8.87
N PRO A 117 -5.41 -8.90 9.08
CA PRO A 117 -5.33 -10.21 9.72
C PRO A 117 -4.68 -11.25 8.81
N GLU A 118 -4.92 -11.14 7.50
CA GLU A 118 -4.37 -12.06 6.50
C GLU A 118 -3.08 -11.49 5.92
N PRO A 119 -1.95 -12.22 6.05
CA PRO A 119 -0.67 -11.76 5.52
C PRO A 119 -0.59 -11.83 3.99
N VAL A 120 -1.44 -12.63 3.34
CA VAL A 120 -1.55 -12.75 1.88
C VAL A 120 -3.01 -12.70 1.47
N MET A 121 -3.31 -11.87 0.48
CA MET A 121 -4.66 -11.58 0.00
C MET A 121 -4.73 -11.69 -1.53
N TRP A 122 -5.91 -12.04 -2.04
CA TRP A 122 -6.23 -12.06 -3.45
C TRP A 122 -7.30 -11.01 -3.73
N ASP A 123 -6.92 -9.97 -4.48
CA ASP A 123 -7.81 -8.88 -4.91
C ASP A 123 -7.20 -8.25 -6.17
N ASP A 124 -7.61 -8.72 -7.33
CA ASP A 124 -7.04 -8.31 -8.62
C ASP A 124 -7.20 -6.81 -8.88
N ASP A 125 -8.34 -6.23 -8.49
CA ASP A 125 -8.56 -4.78 -8.62
C ASP A 125 -7.57 -4.00 -7.73
N LEU A 126 -7.45 -4.38 -6.47
CA LEU A 126 -6.51 -3.74 -5.55
C LEU A 126 -5.05 -3.96 -5.99
N ALA A 127 -4.67 -5.13 -6.47
CA ALA A 127 -3.34 -5.39 -7.01
C ALA A 127 -2.99 -4.45 -8.18
N ASN A 128 -3.95 -4.23 -9.10
CA ASN A 128 -3.80 -3.28 -10.20
C ASN A 128 -3.68 -1.83 -9.69
N ARG A 129 -4.47 -1.44 -8.71
CA ARG A 129 -4.40 -0.12 -8.06
C ARG A 129 -3.07 0.10 -7.33
N LEU A 130 -2.56 -0.89 -6.60
CA LEU A 130 -1.25 -0.83 -5.96
C LEU A 130 -0.12 -0.68 -7.00
N ARG A 131 -0.19 -1.43 -8.11
CA ARG A 131 0.77 -1.28 -9.22
C ARG A 131 0.73 0.11 -9.82
N PHE A 132 -0.47 0.66 -10.02
CA PHE A 132 -0.67 2.02 -10.51
C PHE A 132 -0.12 3.05 -9.52
N LEU A 133 -0.44 2.96 -8.23
CA LEU A 133 0.09 3.84 -7.19
C LEU A 133 1.62 3.83 -7.17
N HIS A 134 2.24 2.63 -7.21
CA HIS A 134 3.69 2.52 -7.16
C HIS A 134 4.37 3.26 -8.32
N ARG A 135 3.79 3.17 -9.53
CA ARG A 135 4.24 3.91 -10.70
C ARG A 135 3.98 5.41 -10.58
N THR A 136 2.82 5.81 -10.08
CA THR A 136 2.49 7.22 -9.83
C THR A 136 3.50 7.84 -8.87
N LEU A 137 3.83 7.17 -7.77
CA LEU A 137 4.83 7.64 -6.80
C LEU A 137 6.25 7.69 -7.37
N GLN A 138 6.56 6.89 -8.39
CA GLN A 138 7.86 6.87 -9.04
C GLN A 138 8.01 7.96 -10.11
N TYR A 139 6.96 8.26 -10.88
CA TYR A 139 7.08 9.03 -12.12
C TYR A 139 6.30 10.35 -12.14
N SER A 140 5.20 10.47 -11.41
CA SER A 140 4.41 11.70 -11.40
C SER A 140 5.11 12.82 -10.63
N GLN A 141 5.07 14.02 -11.21
CA GLN A 141 5.56 15.25 -10.59
C GLN A 141 4.44 16.02 -9.87
N SER A 142 3.19 15.58 -10.00
CA SER A 142 2.05 16.20 -9.34
C SER A 142 1.88 15.66 -7.91
N SER A 143 2.19 16.49 -6.93
CA SER A 143 2.01 16.14 -5.52
C SER A 143 0.54 15.83 -5.20
N LEU A 144 -0.41 16.56 -5.81
CA LEU A 144 -1.84 16.32 -5.65
C LEU A 144 -2.24 14.93 -6.19
N GLU A 145 -1.77 14.56 -7.38
CA GLU A 145 -2.04 13.23 -7.95
C GLU A 145 -1.47 12.13 -7.06
N ARG A 146 -0.21 12.25 -6.65
CA ARG A 146 0.49 11.29 -5.80
C ARG A 146 -0.25 11.07 -4.48
N GLN A 147 -0.64 12.15 -3.80
CA GLN A 147 -1.38 12.08 -2.54
C GLN A 147 -2.80 11.54 -2.71
N SER A 148 -3.51 11.95 -3.76
CA SER A 148 -4.89 11.51 -4.00
C SER A 148 -4.95 10.02 -4.33
N VAL A 149 -4.06 9.54 -5.21
CA VAL A 149 -3.98 8.11 -5.57
C VAL A 149 -3.57 7.28 -4.36
N MET A 150 -2.62 7.75 -3.54
CA MET A 150 -2.24 7.04 -2.31
C MET A 150 -3.42 6.86 -1.36
N ARG A 151 -4.18 7.94 -1.09
CA ARG A 151 -5.35 7.88 -0.21
C ARG A 151 -6.44 6.94 -0.74
N ASP A 152 -6.71 7.00 -2.04
CA ASP A 152 -7.69 6.12 -2.69
C ASP A 152 -7.28 4.65 -2.57
N VAL A 153 -6.04 4.31 -2.87
CA VAL A 153 -5.57 2.91 -2.90
C VAL A 153 -5.45 2.33 -1.50
N PHE A 154 -4.79 3.04 -0.57
CA PHE A 154 -4.70 2.55 0.81
C PHE A 154 -6.04 2.61 1.54
N GLY A 155 -6.89 3.59 1.24
CA GLY A 155 -8.27 3.62 1.71
C GLY A 155 -9.07 2.41 1.25
N THR A 156 -8.97 2.04 -0.02
CA THR A 156 -9.58 0.82 -0.57
C THR A 156 -9.06 -0.44 0.15
N MET A 157 -7.74 -0.52 0.38
CA MET A 157 -7.13 -1.64 1.09
C MET A 157 -7.66 -1.76 2.53
N ILE A 158 -7.75 -0.65 3.25
CA ILE A 158 -8.29 -0.61 4.62
C ILE A 158 -9.76 -1.06 4.64
N LEU A 159 -10.59 -0.52 3.75
CA LEU A 159 -12.01 -0.84 3.69
C LEU A 159 -12.30 -2.31 3.41
N ARG A 160 -11.48 -2.94 2.55
CA ARG A 160 -11.71 -4.31 2.11
C ARG A 160 -11.07 -5.36 3.01
N HIS A 161 -9.90 -5.05 3.58
CA HIS A 161 -9.02 -6.08 4.16
C HIS A 161 -8.61 -5.84 5.62
N ALA A 162 -8.88 -4.66 6.21
CA ALA A 162 -8.60 -4.48 7.64
C ALA A 162 -9.64 -5.18 8.52
N SER A 163 -9.19 -5.76 9.65
CA SER A 163 -10.05 -6.51 10.58
C SER A 163 -11.00 -5.61 11.39
N ASN A 164 -10.56 -4.39 11.72
CA ASN A 164 -11.41 -3.39 12.31
C ASN A 164 -12.23 -2.75 11.18
N ARG A 165 -13.49 -3.14 11.08
CA ARG A 165 -14.38 -2.68 10.00
C ARG A 165 -14.54 -1.17 10.02
N VAL A 166 -13.99 -0.54 9.00
CA VAL A 166 -14.18 0.87 8.71
C VAL A 166 -15.54 1.03 8.01
N ASN A 167 -16.46 1.75 8.65
CA ASN A 167 -17.69 2.17 8.02
C ASN A 167 -17.44 3.56 7.40
N PRO A 168 -17.33 3.67 6.07
CA PRO A 168 -17.07 4.95 5.44
C PRO A 168 -18.23 5.91 5.68
N LEU A 169 -17.91 7.20 5.78
CA LEU A 169 -18.91 8.26 5.80
C LEU A 169 -19.84 8.14 4.58
N ARG A 170 -21.12 8.21 4.83
CA ARG A 170 -22.10 8.30 3.74
C ARG A 170 -22.12 9.74 3.21
N VAL A 171 -22.43 9.87 1.93
CA VAL A 171 -22.70 11.19 1.33
C VAL A 171 -23.82 11.86 2.13
N GLY A 172 -23.53 13.03 2.68
CA GLY A 172 -24.44 13.77 3.57
C GLY A 172 -24.02 13.77 5.05
N ASP A 173 -23.10 12.88 5.46
CA ASP A 173 -22.56 12.85 6.84
C ASP A 173 -21.32 13.75 7.03
N GLU A 174 -20.99 14.53 6.01
CA GLU A 174 -19.84 15.43 6.06
C GLU A 174 -20.02 16.52 7.12
N LYS A 175 -18.90 16.94 7.73
CA LYS A 175 -18.88 18.08 8.64
C LYS A 175 -19.56 19.30 7.97
N GLN A 176 -20.32 20.06 8.76
CA GLN A 176 -21.10 21.21 8.26
C GLN A 176 -20.27 22.17 7.38
N ALA A 177 -18.99 22.41 7.75
CA ALA A 177 -18.09 23.24 6.94
C ALA A 177 -17.83 22.67 5.53
N VAL A 178 -17.64 21.36 5.41
CA VAL A 178 -17.44 20.69 4.12
C VAL A 178 -18.70 20.75 3.27
N ARG A 179 -19.88 20.58 3.90
CA ARG A 179 -21.17 20.70 3.22
C ARG A 179 -21.39 22.11 2.67
N ILE A 180 -21.11 23.14 3.46
CA ILE A 180 -21.22 24.54 3.02
C ILE A 180 -20.31 24.80 1.82
N VAL A 181 -19.06 24.35 1.86
CA VAL A 181 -18.11 24.53 0.75
C VAL A 181 -18.57 23.77 -0.50
N ARG A 182 -19.01 22.53 -0.34
CA ARG A 182 -19.55 21.74 -1.47
C ARG A 182 -20.75 22.44 -2.10
N ASP A 183 -21.75 22.84 -1.31
CA ASP A 183 -22.97 23.49 -1.78
C ASP A 183 -22.65 24.84 -2.48
N TYR A 184 -21.65 25.57 -1.95
CA TYR A 184 -21.15 26.78 -2.59
C TYR A 184 -20.51 26.48 -3.97
N LEU A 185 -19.63 25.47 -4.05
CA LEU A 185 -18.97 25.08 -5.30
C LEU A 185 -19.98 24.58 -6.33
N GLU A 186 -20.96 23.74 -5.94
CA GLU A 186 -22.01 23.25 -6.83
C GLU A 186 -22.87 24.38 -7.39
N THR A 187 -23.15 25.40 -6.58
CA THR A 187 -23.95 26.56 -6.99
C THR A 187 -23.19 27.52 -7.91
N HIS A 188 -21.85 27.60 -7.77
CA HIS A 188 -21.01 28.55 -8.48
C HIS A 188 -20.05 27.88 -9.48
N ILE A 189 -20.33 26.62 -9.89
CA ILE A 189 -19.46 25.82 -10.77
C ILE A 189 -19.23 26.48 -12.15
N ALA A 190 -20.13 27.34 -12.56
CA ALA A 190 -20.04 28.11 -13.83
C ALA A 190 -19.26 29.43 -13.66
N GLU A 191 -18.96 29.85 -12.43
CA GLU A 191 -18.23 31.06 -12.15
C GLU A 191 -16.74 30.74 -11.99
N ASN A 192 -15.90 31.59 -12.56
CA ASN A 192 -14.44 31.44 -12.47
C ASN A 192 -14.00 31.80 -11.04
N THR A 193 -14.11 30.89 -10.10
CA THR A 193 -13.67 31.07 -8.71
C THR A 193 -12.15 31.00 -8.66
N SER A 194 -11.49 32.15 -8.54
CA SER A 194 -10.07 32.20 -8.13
C SER A 194 -10.00 31.92 -6.63
N LEU A 195 -9.28 30.89 -6.26
CA LEU A 195 -8.83 30.62 -4.89
C LEU A 195 -7.71 31.56 -4.48
#